data_da79de052cd9385117fcf11688b92946
#
_entry.id   da79de052cd9385117fcf11688b92946
#
_cell.length_a   1.000
_cell.length_b   1.000
_cell.length_c   1.000
_cell.angle_alpha   90.00
_cell.angle_beta   90.00
_cell.angle_gamma   90.00
#
_symmetry.space_group_name_H-M   'P 1'
#
loop_
_entity.id
_entity.type
_entity.pdbx_description
1 polymer ?
#
loop_
_entity_poly.entity_id
_entity_poly.type
_entity_poly.pdbx_seq_one_letter_code
_entity_poly.pdbx_strand_id
1 'polypeptide(L)'
;VGIAVTFIAAFLLFANAKRFLPRDAGREYAINGAKSKGKARGAGLVLVLTFIGSVLLFVDFSPEILIYLLLLTAEMIAGFLDDSASVSWGERKKALLDLGVAVIFAITYLAYNPSTFNLSFIDVTVHIHPILYAILIIILVFVSINVTNCADGFDGLCGSQCIIAFGTIIAIMHKYGVATNFSHMLVMLLPFSVHIFGSTQAQVP
;
A
#
# COMPACT_ATOMS: atom_id res chain seq x y z
N VAL A 1 -12.08 -16.46 -8.09
CA VAL A 1 -12.61 -16.75 -6.73
C VAL A 1 -11.94 -15.82 -5.71
N GLY A 2 -10.61 -15.75 -5.65
CA GLY A 2 -9.86 -14.97 -4.65
C GLY A 2 -10.31 -13.51 -4.55
N ILE A 3 -10.46 -12.79 -5.68
CA ILE A 3 -10.88 -11.39 -5.71
C ILE A 3 -12.25 -11.19 -5.03
N ALA A 4 -13.23 -12.05 -5.36
CA ALA A 4 -14.57 -11.93 -4.79
C ALA A 4 -14.57 -12.20 -3.28
N VAL A 5 -13.85 -13.23 -2.84
CA VAL A 5 -13.71 -13.56 -1.41
C VAL A 5 -13.04 -12.43 -0.67
N THR A 6 -11.94 -11.88 -1.20
CA THR A 6 -11.21 -10.76 -0.63
C THR A 6 -12.09 -9.51 -0.52
N PHE A 7 -12.89 -9.21 -1.57
CA PHE A 7 -13.81 -8.08 -1.56
C PHE A 7 -14.88 -8.22 -0.48
N ILE A 8 -15.52 -9.39 -0.39
CA ILE A 8 -16.55 -9.66 0.61
C ILE A 8 -15.95 -9.60 2.03
N ALA A 9 -14.80 -10.21 2.24
CA ALA A 9 -14.10 -10.18 3.53
C ALA A 9 -13.76 -8.75 3.94
N ALA A 10 -13.20 -7.94 3.02
CA ALA A 10 -12.90 -6.54 3.25
C ALA A 10 -14.16 -5.76 3.63
N PHE A 11 -15.24 -5.93 2.87
CA PHE A 11 -16.51 -5.24 3.13
C PHE A 11 -17.06 -5.56 4.52
N LEU A 12 -17.10 -6.84 4.89
CA LEU A 12 -17.60 -7.28 6.21
C LEU A 12 -16.71 -6.79 7.35
N LEU A 13 -15.39 -6.84 7.19
CA LEU A 13 -14.45 -6.35 8.20
C LEU A 13 -14.56 -4.84 8.38
N PHE A 14 -14.64 -4.06 7.30
CA PHE A 14 -14.81 -2.62 7.38
C PHE A 14 -16.15 -2.22 8.00
N ALA A 15 -17.23 -2.91 7.68
CA ALA A 15 -18.54 -2.63 8.28
C ALA A 15 -18.50 -2.74 9.81
N ASN A 16 -17.71 -3.68 10.35
CA ASN A 16 -17.56 -3.92 11.78
C ASN A 16 -16.41 -3.13 12.42
N ALA A 17 -15.38 -2.79 11.69
CA ALA A 17 -14.14 -2.17 12.21
C ALA A 17 -14.38 -0.78 12.81
N LYS A 18 -15.39 -0.04 12.38
CA LYS A 18 -15.76 1.29 12.92
C LYS A 18 -15.92 1.29 14.46
N ARG A 19 -16.15 0.13 15.07
CA ARG A 19 -16.32 -0.02 16.54
C ARG A 19 -14.98 -0.08 17.27
N PHE A 20 -13.91 -0.51 16.59
CA PHE A 20 -12.60 -0.79 17.21
C PHE A 20 -11.52 0.22 16.79
N LEU A 21 -11.75 0.98 15.71
CA LEU A 21 -10.78 1.94 15.21
C LEU A 21 -10.76 3.21 16.07
N PRO A 22 -9.57 3.81 16.30
CA PRO A 22 -9.44 5.09 16.98
C PRO A 22 -10.19 6.18 16.20
N ARG A 23 -10.66 7.19 16.93
CA ARG A 23 -11.39 8.33 16.33
C ARG A 23 -10.50 9.54 16.25
N ASP A 24 -10.61 10.28 15.15
CA ASP A 24 -9.87 11.53 14.96
C ASP A 24 -10.26 12.57 16.02
N ALA A 25 -9.26 13.12 16.69
CA ALA A 25 -9.45 14.19 17.67
C ALA A 25 -9.73 15.56 17.02
N GLY A 26 -9.54 15.68 15.70
CA GLY A 26 -9.55 16.92 14.93
C GLY A 26 -8.15 17.51 14.80
N ARG A 27 -7.88 18.18 13.69
CA ARG A 27 -6.59 18.84 13.40
C ARG A 27 -6.75 20.35 13.55
N GLU A 28 -6.16 20.95 14.57
CA GLU A 28 -6.27 22.40 14.83
C GLU A 28 -5.66 23.27 13.71
N TYR A 29 -4.67 22.74 12.99
CA TYR A 29 -3.92 23.48 11.96
C TYR A 29 -4.35 23.20 10.51
N ALA A 30 -5.33 22.31 10.29
CA ALA A 30 -5.80 21.99 8.94
C ALA A 30 -7.05 22.80 8.58
N ILE A 31 -7.09 23.32 7.36
CA ILE A 31 -8.28 23.95 6.80
C ILE A 31 -9.43 22.92 6.86
N ASN A 32 -10.52 23.27 7.57
CA ASN A 32 -11.63 22.37 7.89
C ASN A 32 -11.28 21.16 8.80
N GLY A 33 -10.19 21.20 9.56
CA GLY A 33 -9.78 20.12 10.46
C GLY A 33 -10.82 19.76 11.53
N ALA A 34 -11.72 20.65 11.88
CA ALA A 34 -12.86 20.39 12.77
C ALA A 34 -13.87 19.39 12.17
N LYS A 35 -13.98 19.29 10.85
CA LYS A 35 -14.89 18.38 10.15
C LYS A 35 -14.41 16.92 10.18
N SER A 36 -13.15 16.67 10.46
CA SER A 36 -12.59 15.31 10.60
C SER A 36 -12.82 14.72 11.98
N LYS A 37 -13.20 15.54 12.97
CA LYS A 37 -13.41 15.10 14.36
C LYS A 37 -14.46 14.00 14.44
N GLY A 38 -14.08 12.87 15.07
CA GLY A 38 -14.96 11.71 15.24
C GLY A 38 -14.94 10.70 14.08
N LYS A 39 -14.28 11.00 12.95
CA LYS A 39 -14.06 10.01 11.88
C LYS A 39 -13.13 8.90 12.36
N ALA A 40 -13.35 7.66 11.90
CA ALA A 40 -12.48 6.54 12.21
C ALA A 40 -11.13 6.71 11.52
N ARG A 41 -10.03 6.56 12.26
CA ARG A 41 -8.64 6.54 11.77
C ARG A 41 -8.10 5.11 11.80
N GLY A 42 -6.99 4.87 11.10
CA GLY A 42 -6.35 3.54 11.10
C GLY A 42 -7.11 2.50 10.26
N ALA A 43 -7.94 2.92 9.33
CA ALA A 43 -8.64 2.03 8.39
C ALA A 43 -7.67 1.15 7.58
N GLY A 44 -6.44 1.63 7.35
CA GLY A 44 -5.36 0.91 6.71
C GLY A 44 -5.01 -0.42 7.40
N LEU A 45 -5.16 -0.51 8.74
CA LEU A 45 -4.95 -1.76 9.47
C LEU A 45 -5.85 -2.88 8.96
N VAL A 46 -7.15 -2.62 8.83
CA VAL A 46 -8.13 -3.61 8.35
C VAL A 46 -7.84 -3.99 6.91
N LEU A 47 -7.50 -3.01 6.09
CA LEU A 47 -7.15 -3.20 4.69
C LEU A 47 -5.95 -4.14 4.54
N VAL A 48 -4.85 -3.82 5.19
CA VAL A 48 -3.60 -4.58 5.07
C VAL A 48 -3.77 -5.99 5.65
N LEU A 49 -4.42 -6.16 6.80
CA LEU A 49 -4.69 -7.49 7.36
C LEU A 49 -5.53 -8.37 6.42
N THR A 50 -6.56 -7.80 5.80
CA THR A 50 -7.38 -8.54 4.83
C THR A 50 -6.56 -8.89 3.59
N PHE A 51 -5.72 -7.98 3.12
CA PHE A 51 -4.82 -8.23 2.00
C PHE A 51 -3.83 -9.36 2.31
N ILE A 52 -3.14 -9.30 3.45
CA ILE A 52 -2.21 -10.35 3.89
C ILE A 52 -2.93 -11.71 3.96
N GLY A 53 -4.10 -11.77 4.59
CA GLY A 53 -4.90 -12.99 4.67
C GLY A 53 -5.26 -13.54 3.29
N SER A 54 -5.60 -12.65 2.34
CA SER A 54 -5.92 -13.05 0.97
C SER A 54 -4.69 -13.57 0.22
N VAL A 55 -3.53 -12.92 0.36
CA VAL A 55 -2.29 -13.37 -0.24
C VAL A 55 -1.90 -14.76 0.28
N LEU A 56 -1.98 -14.98 1.59
CA LEU A 56 -1.66 -16.27 2.21
C LEU A 56 -2.61 -17.40 1.77
N LEU A 57 -3.86 -17.07 1.39
CA LEU A 57 -4.85 -18.07 0.97
C LEU A 57 -4.82 -18.37 -0.54
N PHE A 58 -4.45 -17.40 -1.38
CA PHE A 58 -4.67 -17.47 -2.82
C PHE A 58 -3.41 -17.31 -3.68
N VAL A 59 -2.27 -16.96 -3.09
CA VAL A 59 -1.01 -16.76 -3.80
C VAL A 59 -0.01 -17.83 -3.39
N ASP A 60 0.74 -18.33 -4.36
CA ASP A 60 1.81 -19.30 -4.10
C ASP A 60 2.87 -18.67 -3.19
N PHE A 61 3.24 -19.41 -2.17
CA PHE A 61 4.13 -18.91 -1.13
C PHE A 61 5.59 -18.97 -1.58
N SER A 62 6.29 -17.85 -1.43
CA SER A 62 7.74 -17.79 -1.61
C SER A 62 8.39 -17.02 -0.45
N PRO A 63 9.67 -17.27 -0.14
CA PRO A 63 10.39 -16.49 0.88
C PRO A 63 10.43 -14.99 0.56
N GLU A 64 10.51 -14.63 -0.71
CA GLU A 64 10.46 -13.24 -1.17
C GLU A 64 9.14 -12.57 -0.81
N ILE A 65 8.01 -13.23 -1.13
CA ILE A 65 6.66 -12.73 -0.79
C ILE A 65 6.50 -12.58 0.73
N LEU A 66 7.03 -13.54 1.51
CA LEU A 66 6.98 -13.46 2.96
C LEU A 66 7.66 -12.19 3.48
N ILE A 67 8.86 -11.88 2.98
CA ILE A 67 9.60 -10.68 3.40
C ILE A 67 8.80 -9.43 3.04
N TYR A 68 8.21 -9.35 1.83
CA TYR A 68 7.38 -8.22 1.45
C TYR A 68 6.12 -8.07 2.33
N LEU A 69 5.48 -9.17 2.71
CA LEU A 69 4.36 -9.13 3.64
C LEU A 69 4.78 -8.68 5.05
N LEU A 70 5.97 -9.06 5.50
CA LEU A 70 6.52 -8.58 6.78
C LEU A 70 6.83 -7.08 6.73
N LEU A 71 7.41 -6.57 5.63
CA LEU A 71 7.64 -5.14 5.44
C LEU A 71 6.33 -4.36 5.42
N LEU A 72 5.33 -4.85 4.67
CA LEU A 72 3.99 -4.26 4.64
C LEU A 72 3.33 -4.25 6.04
N THR A 73 3.52 -5.33 6.81
CA THR A 73 3.04 -5.41 8.19
C THR A 73 3.74 -4.39 9.10
N ALA A 74 5.04 -4.21 8.94
CA ALA A 74 5.80 -3.22 9.70
C ALA A 74 5.30 -1.79 9.43
N GLU A 75 5.10 -1.42 8.17
CA GLU A 75 4.53 -0.13 7.78
C GLU A 75 3.09 0.06 8.30
N MET A 76 2.27 -0.98 8.20
CA MET A 76 0.92 -0.97 8.76
C MET A 76 0.93 -0.69 10.27
N ILE A 77 1.79 -1.37 11.02
CA ILE A 77 1.91 -1.18 12.47
C ILE A 77 2.44 0.22 12.78
N ALA A 78 3.46 0.68 12.05
CA ALA A 78 4.02 2.03 12.24
C ALA A 78 2.95 3.11 12.00
N GLY A 79 2.20 3.02 10.91
CA GLY A 79 1.10 3.95 10.60
C GLY A 79 -0.02 3.90 11.64
N PHE A 80 -0.42 2.69 12.07
CA PHE A 80 -1.45 2.53 13.10
C PHE A 80 -1.02 3.09 14.47
N LEU A 81 0.23 2.90 14.86
CA LEU A 81 0.78 3.44 16.11
C LEU A 81 0.86 4.97 16.06
N ASP A 82 1.23 5.55 14.92
CA ASP A 82 1.21 6.99 14.73
C ASP A 82 -0.21 7.57 14.81
N ASP A 83 -1.16 6.94 14.14
CA ASP A 83 -2.58 7.33 14.17
C ASP A 83 -3.21 7.21 15.56
N SER A 84 -2.75 6.25 16.36
CA SER A 84 -3.24 6.00 17.72
C SER A 84 -2.54 6.83 18.79
N ALA A 85 -1.41 7.47 18.45
CA ALA A 85 -0.64 8.25 19.39
C ALA A 85 -1.36 9.58 19.74
N SER A 86 -1.31 9.99 21.01
CA SER A 86 -1.84 11.28 21.46
C SER A 86 -1.08 12.48 20.83
N VAL A 87 0.19 12.26 20.53
CA VAL A 87 1.05 13.19 19.78
C VAL A 87 1.60 12.43 18.58
N SER A 88 1.35 12.93 17.37
CA SER A 88 1.85 12.30 16.15
C SER A 88 3.38 12.22 16.14
N TRP A 89 3.90 11.17 15.54
CA TRP A 89 5.34 10.97 15.44
C TRP A 89 5.98 12.07 14.58
N GLY A 90 7.17 12.52 14.98
CA GLY A 90 7.92 13.49 14.19
C GLY A 90 8.31 12.93 12.82
N GLU A 91 8.33 13.80 11.81
CA GLU A 91 8.64 13.43 10.41
C GLU A 91 9.95 12.67 10.25
N ARG A 92 10.98 13.00 11.05
CA ARG A 92 12.28 12.29 11.02
C ARG A 92 12.15 10.82 11.41
N LYS A 93 11.31 10.51 12.41
CA LYS A 93 11.12 9.12 12.85
C LYS A 93 10.42 8.31 11.77
N LYS A 94 9.39 8.87 11.13
CA LYS A 94 8.70 8.24 10.00
C LYS A 94 9.64 8.01 8.84
N ALA A 95 10.34 9.05 8.40
CA ALA A 95 11.27 8.95 7.29
C ALA A 95 12.39 7.90 7.51
N LEU A 96 12.86 7.72 8.75
CA LEU A 96 13.85 6.69 9.05
C LEU A 96 13.27 5.28 8.96
N LEU A 97 12.02 5.08 9.37
CA LEU A 97 11.32 3.79 9.24
C LEU A 97 11.07 3.47 7.76
N ASP A 98 10.51 4.42 7.01
CA ASP A 98 10.25 4.29 5.57
C ASP A 98 11.55 3.98 4.80
N LEU A 99 12.65 4.66 5.16
CA LEU A 99 13.96 4.39 4.57
C LEU A 99 14.46 2.97 4.91
N GLY A 100 14.29 2.52 6.16
CA GLY A 100 14.63 1.17 6.57
C GLY A 100 13.88 0.11 5.77
N VAL A 101 12.58 0.30 5.58
CA VAL A 101 11.74 -0.56 4.75
C VAL A 101 12.21 -0.55 3.29
N ALA A 102 12.48 0.63 2.73
CA ALA A 102 12.96 0.76 1.35
C ALA A 102 14.32 0.04 1.13
N VAL A 103 15.23 0.11 2.11
CA VAL A 103 16.53 -0.59 2.05
C VAL A 103 16.35 -2.10 2.09
N ILE A 104 15.55 -2.62 3.03
CA ILE A 104 15.31 -4.07 3.15
C ILE A 104 14.58 -4.56 1.88
N PHE A 105 13.62 -3.79 1.36
CA PHE A 105 12.94 -4.11 0.10
C PHE A 105 13.93 -4.24 -1.06
N ALA A 106 14.85 -3.27 -1.22
CA ALA A 106 15.85 -3.28 -2.30
C ALA A 106 16.81 -4.46 -2.20
N ILE A 107 17.27 -4.78 -0.98
CA ILE A 107 18.13 -5.95 -0.74
C ILE A 107 17.38 -7.24 -1.10
N THR A 108 16.17 -7.38 -0.63
CA THR A 108 15.34 -8.55 -0.93
C THR A 108 15.10 -8.67 -2.43
N TYR A 109 14.71 -7.59 -3.09
CA TYR A 109 14.47 -7.60 -4.53
C TYR A 109 15.70 -8.09 -5.31
N LEU A 110 16.89 -7.57 -5.01
CA LEU A 110 18.12 -7.95 -5.69
C LEU A 110 18.63 -9.36 -5.32
N ALA A 111 18.19 -9.91 -4.20
CA ALA A 111 18.51 -11.29 -3.83
C ALA A 111 17.73 -12.32 -4.67
N TYR A 112 16.53 -11.96 -5.12
CA TYR A 112 15.65 -12.86 -5.87
C TYR A 112 15.49 -12.48 -7.36
N ASN A 113 15.85 -11.25 -7.74
CA ASN A 113 15.66 -10.74 -9.09
C ASN A 113 16.96 -10.18 -9.68
N PRO A 114 17.17 -10.31 -11.02
CA PRO A 114 18.34 -9.75 -11.67
C PRO A 114 18.28 -8.20 -11.69
N SER A 115 19.44 -7.56 -11.68
CA SER A 115 19.59 -6.11 -11.81
C SER A 115 19.46 -5.66 -13.28
N THR A 116 18.36 -6.04 -13.92
CA THR A 116 18.10 -5.74 -15.33
C THR A 116 16.79 -4.99 -15.47
N PHE A 117 16.77 -4.05 -16.39
CA PHE A 117 15.57 -3.32 -16.76
C PHE A 117 15.23 -3.58 -18.24
N ASN A 118 14.06 -4.18 -18.48
CA ASN A 118 13.61 -4.51 -19.81
C ASN A 118 12.67 -3.42 -20.35
N LEU A 119 13.10 -2.75 -21.43
CA LEU A 119 12.32 -1.78 -22.16
C LEU A 119 11.57 -2.48 -23.31
N SER A 120 10.48 -3.15 -22.97
CA SER A 120 9.72 -4.01 -23.91
C SER A 120 9.20 -3.27 -25.14
N PHE A 121 9.08 -1.93 -25.12
CA PHE A 121 8.62 -1.14 -26.27
C PHE A 121 9.70 -0.94 -27.36
N ILE A 122 10.98 -1.12 -27.01
CA ILE A 122 12.13 -1.06 -27.93
C ILE A 122 12.95 -2.36 -27.93
N ASP A 123 12.47 -3.38 -27.22
CA ASP A 123 13.09 -4.69 -27.08
C ASP A 123 14.57 -4.64 -26.61
N VAL A 124 14.86 -3.72 -25.68
CA VAL A 124 16.20 -3.51 -25.12
C VAL A 124 16.21 -3.89 -23.66
N THR A 125 17.14 -4.79 -23.28
CA THR A 125 17.45 -5.11 -21.89
C THR A 125 18.68 -4.35 -21.44
N VAL A 126 18.50 -3.48 -20.45
CA VAL A 126 19.59 -2.70 -19.86
C VAL A 126 20.07 -3.41 -18.60
N HIS A 127 21.35 -3.74 -18.55
CA HIS A 127 22.00 -4.24 -17.34
C HIS A 127 22.50 -3.07 -16.51
N ILE A 128 22.01 -2.96 -15.29
CA ILE A 128 22.41 -1.89 -14.37
C ILE A 128 23.32 -2.50 -13.30
N HIS A 129 24.34 -1.76 -12.89
CA HIS A 129 25.20 -2.21 -11.79
C HIS A 129 24.35 -2.40 -10.53
N PRO A 130 24.44 -3.54 -9.80
CA PRO A 130 23.54 -3.88 -8.69
C PRO A 130 23.44 -2.79 -7.62
N ILE A 131 24.54 -2.12 -7.28
CA ILE A 131 24.53 -1.03 -6.29
C ILE A 131 23.73 0.16 -6.79
N LEU A 132 23.90 0.56 -8.06
CA LEU A 132 23.12 1.65 -8.64
C LEU A 132 21.63 1.28 -8.71
N TYR A 133 21.33 0.03 -9.07
CA TYR A 133 19.96 -0.46 -9.13
C TYR A 133 19.31 -0.49 -7.74
N ALA A 134 20.05 -0.91 -6.69
CA ALA A 134 19.60 -0.82 -5.31
C ALA A 134 19.25 0.62 -4.91
N ILE A 135 20.11 1.59 -5.23
CA ILE A 135 19.86 3.01 -4.92
C ILE A 135 18.58 3.49 -5.62
N LEU A 136 18.40 3.14 -6.90
CA LEU A 136 17.18 3.51 -7.64
C LEU A 136 15.93 2.91 -7.02
N ILE A 137 15.97 1.64 -6.59
CA ILE A 137 14.85 0.99 -5.90
C ILE A 137 14.55 1.67 -4.57
N ILE A 138 15.59 1.97 -3.76
CA ILE A 138 15.42 2.66 -2.48
C ILE A 138 14.73 4.01 -2.68
N ILE A 139 15.21 4.81 -3.63
CA ILE A 139 14.61 6.11 -3.95
C ILE A 139 13.15 5.92 -4.39
N LEU A 140 12.88 4.98 -5.29
CA LEU A 140 11.55 4.73 -5.81
C LEU A 140 10.57 4.35 -4.68
N VAL A 141 10.95 3.39 -3.84
CA VAL A 141 10.09 2.91 -2.73
C VAL A 141 9.89 4.01 -1.70
N PHE A 142 10.97 4.66 -1.26
CA PHE A 142 10.91 5.74 -0.28
C PHE A 142 10.04 6.90 -0.75
N VAL A 143 10.22 7.36 -1.98
CA VAL A 143 9.40 8.43 -2.57
C VAL A 143 7.95 7.99 -2.70
N SER A 144 7.69 6.74 -3.13
CA SER A 144 6.33 6.22 -3.27
C SER A 144 5.57 6.19 -1.94
N ILE A 145 6.21 5.74 -0.85
CA ILE A 145 5.62 5.75 0.49
C ILE A 145 5.24 7.18 0.90
N ASN A 146 6.18 8.11 0.78
CA ASN A 146 5.99 9.49 1.24
C ASN A 146 4.97 10.27 0.38
N VAL A 147 4.98 10.10 -0.95
CA VAL A 147 4.00 10.73 -1.85
C VAL A 147 2.60 10.18 -1.58
N THR A 148 2.46 8.87 -1.37
CA THR A 148 1.17 8.25 -1.04
C THR A 148 0.64 8.77 0.30
N ASN A 149 1.50 8.90 1.30
CA ASN A 149 1.16 9.48 2.60
C ASN A 149 0.68 10.94 2.46
N CYS A 150 1.35 11.75 1.64
CA CYS A 150 0.91 13.12 1.35
C CYS A 150 -0.46 13.15 0.65
N ALA A 151 -0.72 12.22 -0.28
CA ALA A 151 -1.99 12.13 -1.00
C ALA A 151 -3.16 11.73 -0.10
N ASP A 152 -2.91 11.01 0.99
CA ASP A 152 -3.94 10.57 1.96
C ASP A 152 -4.53 11.72 2.80
N GLY A 153 -4.05 12.94 2.59
CA GLY A 153 -4.59 14.14 3.23
C GLY A 153 -5.97 14.59 2.73
N PHE A 154 -6.44 14.07 1.60
CA PHE A 154 -7.74 14.40 0.98
C PHE A 154 -8.63 13.17 0.86
N ASP A 155 -9.89 13.31 1.27
CA ASP A 155 -10.88 12.22 1.21
C ASP A 155 -11.00 11.67 -0.23
N GLY A 156 -10.73 10.38 -0.41
CA GLY A 156 -10.84 9.65 -1.68
C GLY A 156 -9.69 9.81 -2.67
N LEU A 157 -8.74 10.74 -2.46
CA LEU A 157 -7.63 10.97 -3.40
C LEU A 157 -6.70 9.76 -3.46
N CYS A 158 -6.22 9.27 -2.31
CA CYS A 158 -5.35 8.10 -2.24
C CYS A 158 -6.03 6.85 -2.84
N GLY A 159 -7.29 6.59 -2.49
CA GLY A 159 -8.05 5.47 -3.03
C GLY A 159 -8.22 5.53 -4.56
N SER A 160 -8.53 6.70 -5.12
CA SER A 160 -8.68 6.86 -6.57
C SER A 160 -7.33 6.68 -7.31
N GLN A 161 -6.25 7.19 -6.76
CA GLN A 161 -4.90 6.98 -7.31
C GLN A 161 -4.50 5.49 -7.31
N CYS A 162 -4.79 4.77 -6.22
CA CYS A 162 -4.54 3.34 -6.14
C CYS A 162 -5.35 2.55 -7.17
N ILE A 163 -6.63 2.88 -7.39
CA ILE A 163 -7.47 2.24 -8.41
C ILE A 163 -6.85 2.43 -9.80
N ILE A 164 -6.46 3.65 -10.15
CA ILE A 164 -5.87 3.96 -11.45
C ILE A 164 -4.52 3.24 -11.61
N ALA A 165 -3.64 3.32 -10.61
CA ALA A 165 -2.32 2.72 -10.67
C ALA A 165 -2.39 1.19 -10.81
N PHE A 166 -3.12 0.52 -9.92
CA PHE A 166 -3.24 -0.94 -9.95
C PHE A 166 -3.99 -1.42 -11.19
N GLY A 167 -5.07 -0.73 -11.58
CA GLY A 167 -5.81 -1.04 -12.80
C GLY A 167 -4.93 -0.94 -14.05
N THR A 168 -4.11 0.10 -14.14
CA THR A 168 -3.16 0.29 -15.25
C THR A 168 -2.10 -0.80 -15.27
N ILE A 169 -1.48 -1.11 -14.12
CA ILE A 169 -0.47 -2.17 -14.03
C ILE A 169 -1.06 -3.52 -14.44
N ILE A 170 -2.26 -3.89 -13.94
CA ILE A 170 -2.93 -5.13 -14.30
C ILE A 170 -3.24 -5.19 -15.80
N ALA A 171 -3.73 -4.08 -16.39
CA ALA A 171 -4.01 -4.02 -17.82
C ALA A 171 -2.74 -4.22 -18.67
N ILE A 172 -1.62 -3.62 -18.26
CA ILE A 172 -0.32 -3.80 -18.91
C ILE A 172 0.15 -5.25 -18.78
N MET A 173 0.10 -5.83 -17.58
CA MET A 173 0.51 -7.21 -17.34
C MET A 173 -0.32 -8.20 -18.16
N HIS A 174 -1.62 -8.00 -18.23
CA HIS A 174 -2.51 -8.80 -19.06
C HIS A 174 -2.18 -8.68 -20.55
N LYS A 175 -1.94 -7.46 -21.03
CA LYS A 175 -1.58 -7.20 -22.44
C LYS A 175 -0.29 -7.92 -22.87
N TYR A 176 0.70 -7.98 -21.99
CA TYR A 176 2.00 -8.60 -22.28
C TYR A 176 2.10 -10.07 -21.82
N GLY A 177 1.01 -10.66 -21.34
CA GLY A 177 0.98 -12.07 -20.93
C GLY A 177 1.84 -12.36 -19.69
N VAL A 178 2.16 -11.34 -18.89
CA VAL A 178 2.95 -11.50 -17.66
C VAL A 178 2.04 -11.98 -16.54
N ALA A 179 1.79 -13.29 -16.47
CA ALA A 179 1.10 -13.91 -15.35
C ALA A 179 2.13 -14.35 -14.29
N THR A 180 2.35 -13.53 -13.30
CA THR A 180 3.21 -13.83 -12.14
C THR A 180 2.40 -13.82 -10.86
N ASN A 181 2.91 -14.40 -9.78
CA ASN A 181 2.30 -14.30 -8.46
C ASN A 181 2.06 -12.84 -8.05
N PHE A 182 2.93 -11.93 -8.49
CA PHE A 182 2.79 -10.50 -8.29
C PHE A 182 1.55 -9.90 -8.99
N SER A 183 1.18 -10.37 -10.18
CA SER A 183 -0.05 -9.93 -10.85
C SER A 183 -1.30 -10.32 -10.08
N HIS A 184 -1.31 -11.50 -9.47
CA HIS A 184 -2.41 -11.94 -8.62
C HIS A 184 -2.52 -11.09 -7.35
N MET A 185 -1.39 -10.72 -6.74
CA MET A 185 -1.37 -9.79 -5.59
C MET A 185 -1.95 -8.43 -5.94
N LEU A 186 -1.57 -7.84 -7.09
CA LEU A 186 -2.10 -6.55 -7.53
C LEU A 186 -3.60 -6.60 -7.79
N VAL A 187 -4.09 -7.66 -8.42
CA VAL A 187 -5.54 -7.84 -8.65
C VAL A 187 -6.31 -7.89 -7.32
N MET A 188 -5.72 -8.47 -6.27
CA MET A 188 -6.34 -8.51 -4.95
C MET A 188 -6.38 -7.14 -4.25
N LEU A 189 -5.53 -6.18 -4.64
CA LEU A 189 -5.56 -4.82 -4.10
C LEU A 189 -6.68 -3.94 -4.68
N LEU A 190 -7.20 -4.24 -5.87
CA LEU A 190 -8.26 -3.46 -6.51
C LEU A 190 -9.53 -3.31 -5.66
N PRO A 191 -10.10 -4.39 -5.06
CA PRO A 191 -11.30 -4.27 -4.24
C PRO A 191 -11.12 -3.33 -3.05
N PHE A 192 -9.91 -3.27 -2.48
CA PHE A 192 -9.60 -2.38 -1.36
C PHE A 192 -9.64 -0.91 -1.75
N SER A 193 -9.02 -0.57 -2.88
CA SER A 193 -9.03 0.81 -3.37
C SER A 193 -10.45 1.30 -3.65
N VAL A 194 -11.29 0.46 -4.25
CA VAL A 194 -12.72 0.78 -4.49
C VAL A 194 -13.46 0.99 -3.18
N HIS A 195 -13.21 0.14 -2.17
CA HIS A 195 -13.88 0.25 -0.88
C HIS A 195 -13.49 1.52 -0.12
N ILE A 196 -12.20 1.88 -0.11
CA ILE A 196 -11.73 3.14 0.50
C ILE A 196 -12.40 4.33 -0.18
N PHE A 197 -12.44 4.36 -1.51
CA PHE A 197 -13.12 5.42 -2.25
C PHE A 197 -14.60 5.53 -1.89
N GLY A 198 -15.32 4.40 -1.86
CA GLY A 198 -16.74 4.37 -1.50
C GLY A 198 -17.03 4.80 -0.06
N SER A 199 -16.16 4.42 0.90
CA SER A 199 -16.35 4.77 2.31
C SER A 199 -16.12 6.25 2.61
N THR A 200 -15.20 6.89 1.88
CA THR A 200 -14.93 8.34 2.01
C THR A 200 -16.05 9.17 1.39
N GLN A 201 -16.63 8.74 0.27
CA GLN A 201 -17.77 9.41 -0.37
C GLN A 201 -19.04 9.35 0.48
N ALA A 202 -19.29 8.24 1.18
CA ALA A 202 -20.47 8.07 2.04
C ALA A 202 -20.44 8.94 3.31
N GLN A 203 -19.36 9.68 3.56
CA GLN A 203 -19.20 10.57 4.73
C GLN A 203 -19.32 12.07 4.38
N VAL A 204 -19.59 12.40 3.13
CA VAL A 204 -19.94 13.78 2.72
C VAL A 204 -21.43 13.97 3.01
N PRO A 205 -21.82 14.88 3.90
CA PRO A 205 -23.25 15.18 4.17
C PRO A 205 -23.89 15.88 2.99
#